data_44d7a401280ee6ecaf0e7b3ba5fdefd3
#
_entry.id   44d7a401280ee6ecaf0e7b3ba5fdefd3
#
_cell.length_a   1.000
_cell.length_b   1.000
_cell.length_c   1.000
_cell.angle_alpha   90.00
_cell.angle_beta   90.00
_cell.angle_gamma   90.00
#
_symmetry.space_group_name_H-M   'P 1'
#
loop_
_entity.id
_entity.type
_entity.pdbx_description
1 polymer ?
#
loop_
_entity_poly.entity_id
_entity_poly.type
_entity_poly.pdbx_seq_one_letter_code
_entity_poly.pdbx_strand_id
1 'polypeptide(L)'
;MSSSKFALFVDLENCGAKVDTLLSVLEKVKIRGDILLGKVYGYTDQYSDLKEVLLSNTFTVVPSLRYGISQKNNADILLVIDALEVAFTNPLIDSFCIVSGDSDYTPLVGRLKSMGKFVLGISRSAAASNIFINACNEFQFLENVGGRTRKP
;
A
#
# COMPACT_ATOMS: atom_id res chain seq x y z
N MET A 1 -13.92 17.15 -15.09
CA MET A 1 -13.49 16.82 -13.73
C MET A 1 -12.31 15.87 -13.76
N SER A 2 -11.25 16.23 -13.10
CA SER A 2 -10.09 15.38 -13.07
C SER A 2 -10.22 14.36 -11.94
N SER A 3 -9.76 13.16 -12.20
CA SER A 3 -9.71 12.14 -11.17
C SER A 3 -8.48 12.33 -10.30
N SER A 4 -8.49 11.71 -9.12
CA SER A 4 -7.34 11.73 -8.24
C SER A 4 -6.15 11.03 -8.90
N LYS A 5 -4.95 11.45 -8.53
CA LYS A 5 -3.70 10.87 -9.02
C LYS A 5 -3.00 10.21 -7.85
N PHE A 6 -2.93 8.89 -7.87
CA PHE A 6 -2.46 8.08 -6.76
C PHE A 6 -1.02 7.64 -6.92
N ALA A 7 -0.31 7.62 -5.80
CA ALA A 7 0.87 6.79 -5.62
C ALA A 7 0.46 5.63 -4.72
N LEU A 8 0.79 4.41 -5.12
CA LEU A 8 0.39 3.18 -4.43
C LEU A 8 1.61 2.51 -3.83
N PHE A 9 1.56 2.27 -2.53
CA PHE A 9 2.66 1.67 -1.78
C PHE A 9 2.15 0.42 -1.08
N VAL A 10 2.73 -0.73 -1.42
CA VAL A 10 2.25 -2.03 -0.93
C VAL A 10 3.32 -2.67 -0.04
N ASP A 11 2.95 -2.89 1.21
CA ASP A 11 3.73 -3.71 2.12
C ASP A 11 3.30 -5.17 1.90
N LEU A 12 4.14 -5.95 1.22
CA LEU A 12 3.74 -7.30 0.81
C LEU A 12 3.45 -8.22 1.99
N GLU A 13 4.08 -8.01 3.13
CA GLU A 13 3.78 -8.82 4.31
C GLU A 13 2.32 -8.64 4.75
N ASN A 14 1.75 -7.48 4.49
CA ASN A 14 0.36 -7.19 4.86
C ASN A 14 -0.62 -7.43 3.72
N CYS A 15 -0.15 -7.52 2.49
CA CYS A 15 -1.00 -7.78 1.33
C CYS A 15 -1.15 -9.28 1.09
N GLY A 16 -0.05 -10.02 1.24
CA GLY A 16 -0.03 -11.44 0.98
C GLY A 16 0.41 -11.78 -0.43
N ALA A 17 0.48 -13.08 -0.72
CA ALA A 17 1.12 -13.58 -1.94
C ALA A 17 0.12 -13.96 -3.04
N LYS A 18 -1.16 -13.74 -2.86
CA LYS A 18 -2.17 -14.14 -3.83
C LYS A 18 -2.39 -13.07 -4.88
N VAL A 19 -2.45 -13.50 -6.13
CA VAL A 19 -2.71 -12.61 -7.25
C VAL A 19 -4.06 -11.90 -7.08
N ASP A 20 -5.09 -12.64 -6.67
CA ASP A 20 -6.42 -12.06 -6.51
C ASP A 20 -6.44 -10.91 -5.50
N THR A 21 -5.64 -11.03 -4.45
CA THR A 21 -5.56 -9.96 -3.44
C THR A 21 -4.97 -8.70 -4.05
N LEU A 22 -3.87 -8.84 -4.78
CA LEU A 22 -3.25 -7.68 -5.41
C LEU A 22 -4.15 -7.06 -6.46
N LEU A 23 -4.85 -7.88 -7.24
CA LEU A 23 -5.80 -7.37 -8.22
C LEU A 23 -6.93 -6.60 -7.54
N SER A 24 -7.39 -7.07 -6.37
CA SER A 24 -8.40 -6.36 -5.61
C SER A 24 -7.91 -4.99 -5.15
N VAL A 25 -6.64 -4.93 -4.71
CA VAL A 25 -6.05 -3.64 -4.33
C VAL A 25 -6.07 -2.68 -5.52
N LEU A 26 -5.60 -3.15 -6.68
CA LEU A 26 -5.56 -2.31 -7.87
C LEU A 26 -6.95 -1.80 -8.25
N GLU A 27 -7.94 -2.67 -8.19
CA GLU A 27 -9.32 -2.30 -8.53
C GLU A 27 -9.84 -1.23 -7.58
N LYS A 28 -9.61 -1.40 -6.29
CA LYS A 28 -10.08 -0.43 -5.29
C LYS A 28 -9.47 0.95 -5.50
N VAL A 29 -8.23 1.00 -5.92
CA VAL A 29 -7.58 2.29 -6.19
C VAL A 29 -8.09 2.87 -7.52
N LYS A 30 -8.17 2.04 -8.55
CA LYS A 30 -8.51 2.52 -9.90
C LYS A 30 -9.93 3.09 -9.99
N ILE A 31 -10.85 2.61 -9.16
CA ILE A 31 -12.20 3.20 -9.17
C ILE A 31 -12.20 4.61 -8.56
N ARG A 32 -11.13 4.99 -7.87
CA ARG A 32 -11.02 6.32 -7.24
C ARG A 32 -10.18 7.28 -8.04
N GLY A 33 -9.29 6.77 -8.89
CA GLY A 33 -8.42 7.64 -9.66
C GLY A 33 -7.37 6.86 -10.42
N ASP A 34 -6.43 7.61 -11.00
CA ASP A 34 -5.35 7.01 -11.77
C ASP A 34 -4.18 6.67 -10.85
N ILE A 35 -3.52 5.55 -11.14
CA ILE A 35 -2.29 5.18 -10.43
C ILE A 35 -1.12 5.66 -11.28
N LEU A 36 -0.41 6.68 -10.80
CA LEU A 36 0.74 7.22 -11.53
C LEU A 36 2.02 6.45 -11.22
N LEU A 37 2.11 5.89 -10.02
CA LEU A 37 3.24 5.02 -9.70
C LEU A 37 2.80 4.01 -8.65
N GLY A 38 3.44 2.84 -8.69
CA GLY A 38 3.20 1.80 -7.70
C GLY A 38 4.51 1.17 -7.29
N LYS A 39 4.66 0.92 -5.99
CA LYS A 39 5.85 0.28 -5.44
C LYS A 39 5.44 -0.79 -4.44
N VAL A 40 6.12 -1.93 -4.49
CA VAL A 40 5.90 -3.00 -3.52
C VAL A 40 7.19 -3.23 -2.74
N TYR A 41 7.03 -3.52 -1.46
CA TYR A 41 8.14 -3.63 -0.52
C TYR A 41 8.13 -4.99 0.15
N GLY A 42 9.34 -5.50 0.39
CA GLY A 42 9.49 -6.76 1.08
C GLY A 42 9.37 -7.98 0.18
N TYR A 43 9.67 -7.81 -1.12
CA TYR A 43 9.58 -8.91 -2.06
C TYR A 43 10.60 -9.99 -1.74
N THR A 44 10.12 -11.24 -1.73
CA THR A 44 10.95 -12.44 -1.64
C THR A 44 10.37 -13.48 -2.58
N ASP A 45 11.00 -14.65 -2.67
CA ASP A 45 10.55 -15.69 -3.58
C ASP A 45 9.14 -16.18 -3.29
N GLN A 46 8.65 -16.03 -2.07
CA GLN A 46 7.28 -16.45 -1.77
C GLN A 46 6.23 -15.64 -2.53
N TYR A 47 6.62 -14.48 -3.07
CA TYR A 47 5.72 -13.62 -3.83
C TYR A 47 5.88 -13.80 -5.34
N SER A 48 6.58 -14.85 -5.77
CA SER A 48 6.90 -15.03 -7.19
C SER A 48 5.66 -15.11 -8.08
N ASP A 49 4.53 -15.58 -7.55
CA ASP A 49 3.28 -15.62 -8.32
C ASP A 49 2.78 -14.24 -8.72
N LEU A 50 3.25 -13.19 -8.06
CA LEU A 50 2.84 -11.82 -8.35
C LEU A 50 3.63 -11.18 -9.48
N LYS A 51 4.70 -11.83 -9.96
CA LYS A 51 5.63 -11.20 -10.90
C LYS A 51 4.93 -10.63 -12.13
N GLU A 52 4.05 -11.40 -12.74
CA GLU A 52 3.41 -10.96 -13.98
C GLU A 52 2.54 -9.74 -13.76
N VAL A 53 1.76 -9.74 -12.68
CA VAL A 53 0.90 -8.60 -12.34
C VAL A 53 1.74 -7.37 -12.02
N LEU A 54 2.83 -7.56 -11.27
CA LEU A 54 3.71 -6.45 -10.93
C LEU A 54 4.34 -5.84 -12.16
N LEU A 55 4.83 -6.69 -13.08
CA LEU A 55 5.47 -6.20 -14.31
C LEU A 55 4.46 -5.53 -15.24
N SER A 56 3.29 -6.13 -15.43
CA SER A 56 2.31 -5.57 -16.36
C SER A 56 1.71 -4.26 -15.85
N ASN A 57 1.76 -4.02 -14.55
CA ASN A 57 1.30 -2.75 -13.97
C ASN A 57 2.44 -1.80 -13.68
N THR A 58 3.63 -2.12 -14.14
CA THR A 58 4.84 -1.29 -14.05
C THR A 58 5.21 -0.90 -12.62
N PHE A 59 5.02 -1.83 -11.69
CA PHE A 59 5.40 -1.61 -10.30
C PHE A 59 6.93 -1.64 -10.15
N THR A 60 7.44 -0.78 -9.29
CA THR A 60 8.81 -0.89 -8.80
C THR A 60 8.82 -1.86 -7.64
N VAL A 61 9.71 -2.85 -7.71
CA VAL A 61 9.80 -3.89 -6.70
C VAL A 61 11.02 -3.65 -5.83
N VAL A 62 10.80 -3.50 -4.53
CA VAL A 62 11.87 -3.33 -3.56
C VAL A 62 12.00 -4.64 -2.79
N PRO A 63 13.10 -5.37 -2.95
CA PRO A 63 13.24 -6.68 -2.31
C PRO A 63 13.47 -6.56 -0.82
N SER A 64 13.12 -7.64 -0.12
CA SER A 64 13.42 -7.76 1.30
C SER A 64 14.85 -8.26 1.46
N LEU A 65 15.68 -7.46 2.09
CA LEU A 65 17.05 -7.85 2.44
C LEU A 65 17.12 -7.97 3.94
N ARG A 66 17.27 -9.20 4.42
CA ARG A 66 17.32 -9.45 5.85
C ARG A 66 18.78 -9.50 6.29
N TYR A 67 19.03 -8.94 7.44
CA TYR A 67 20.41 -8.86 7.94
C TYR A 67 20.41 -8.92 9.46
N GLY A 68 21.59 -9.18 10.00
CA GLY A 68 21.77 -9.25 11.44
C GLY A 68 21.27 -10.55 12.03
N ILE A 69 21.44 -10.69 13.33
CA ILE A 69 21.08 -11.91 14.04
C ILE A 69 19.57 -12.12 14.02
N SER A 70 18.81 -11.05 14.12
CA SER A 70 17.35 -11.13 14.17
C SER A 70 16.70 -11.18 12.80
N GLN A 71 17.48 -11.23 11.73
CA GLN A 71 16.93 -11.23 10.36
C GLN A 71 16.02 -10.05 10.13
N LYS A 72 16.50 -8.87 10.46
CA LYS A 72 15.71 -7.66 10.36
C LYS A 72 15.39 -7.31 8.93
N ASN A 73 14.22 -6.70 8.75
CA ASN A 73 13.72 -6.25 7.47
C ASN A 73 13.27 -4.80 7.65
N ASN A 74 13.78 -3.90 6.82
CA ASN A 74 13.46 -2.48 6.92
C ASN A 74 12.53 -2.00 5.82
N ALA A 75 11.69 -2.90 5.30
CA ALA A 75 10.76 -2.55 4.22
C ALA A 75 9.84 -1.40 4.60
N ASP A 76 9.38 -1.38 5.85
CA ASP A 76 8.49 -0.32 6.33
C ASP A 76 9.18 1.03 6.35
N ILE A 77 10.45 1.08 6.74
CA ILE A 77 11.22 2.32 6.75
C ILE A 77 11.40 2.82 5.32
N LEU A 78 11.74 1.92 4.40
CA LEU A 78 11.91 2.29 2.99
C LEU A 78 10.61 2.81 2.39
N LEU A 79 9.49 2.19 2.73
CA LEU A 79 8.19 2.65 2.25
C LEU A 79 7.92 4.08 2.70
N VAL A 80 8.18 4.37 3.98
CA VAL A 80 7.95 5.72 4.53
C VAL A 80 8.82 6.74 3.83
N ILE A 81 10.10 6.43 3.65
CA ILE A 81 11.03 7.34 2.99
C ILE A 81 10.56 7.63 1.56
N ASP A 82 10.21 6.59 0.82
CA ASP A 82 9.80 6.76 -0.57
C ASP A 82 8.50 7.52 -0.69
N ALA A 83 7.54 7.25 0.18
CA ALA A 83 6.26 7.95 0.14
C ALA A 83 6.45 9.44 0.39
N LEU A 84 7.28 9.79 1.37
CA LEU A 84 7.55 11.20 1.65
C LEU A 84 8.29 11.86 0.50
N GLU A 85 9.26 11.16 -0.10
CA GLU A 85 9.99 11.70 -1.23
C GLU A 85 9.03 12.01 -2.39
N VAL A 86 8.12 11.09 -2.69
CA VAL A 86 7.13 11.31 -3.74
C VAL A 86 6.26 12.52 -3.40
N ALA A 87 5.83 12.61 -2.15
CA ALA A 87 4.96 13.73 -1.73
C ALA A 87 5.64 15.08 -1.89
N PHE A 88 6.95 15.14 -1.65
CA PHE A 88 7.67 16.39 -1.75
C PHE A 88 8.11 16.74 -3.17
N THR A 89 8.29 15.72 -4.03
CA THR A 89 8.92 15.95 -5.34
C THR A 89 7.98 15.83 -6.52
N ASN A 90 6.81 15.22 -6.33
CA ASN A 90 5.89 15.02 -7.45
C ASN A 90 4.55 15.70 -7.18
N PRO A 91 4.38 16.94 -7.66
CA PRO A 91 3.15 17.69 -7.38
C PRO A 91 1.93 17.16 -8.11
N LEU A 92 2.09 16.28 -9.09
CA LEU A 92 0.96 15.69 -9.78
C LEU A 92 0.19 14.70 -8.90
N ILE A 93 0.89 14.11 -7.93
CA ILE A 93 0.27 13.12 -7.06
C ILE A 93 -0.40 13.81 -5.90
N ASP A 94 -1.71 13.65 -5.80
CA ASP A 94 -2.52 14.25 -4.74
C ASP A 94 -3.09 13.22 -3.77
N SER A 95 -2.89 11.93 -4.05
CA SER A 95 -3.50 10.86 -3.27
C SER A 95 -2.49 9.73 -3.07
N PHE A 96 -2.56 9.13 -1.90
CA PHE A 96 -1.65 8.04 -1.53
C PHE A 96 -2.45 6.87 -1.04
N CYS A 97 -2.13 5.68 -1.55
CA CYS A 97 -2.71 4.44 -1.04
C CYS A 97 -1.61 3.65 -0.35
N ILE A 98 -1.85 3.28 0.90
CA ILE A 98 -0.91 2.48 1.68
C ILE A 98 -1.60 1.15 1.97
N VAL A 99 -1.00 0.06 1.48
CA VAL A 99 -1.54 -1.28 1.70
C VAL A 99 -0.82 -1.89 2.89
N SER A 100 -1.37 -1.64 4.06
CA SER A 100 -0.90 -2.14 5.33
C SER A 100 -1.92 -1.76 6.40
N GLY A 101 -1.89 -2.49 7.51
CA GLY A 101 -2.70 -2.12 8.67
C GLY A 101 -1.85 -1.78 9.88
N ASP A 102 -0.55 -1.66 9.70
CA ASP A 102 0.40 -1.46 10.78
C ASP A 102 0.34 -0.03 11.31
N SER A 103 0.17 0.11 12.62
CA SER A 103 0.10 1.43 13.26
C SER A 103 1.40 2.22 13.10
N ASP A 104 2.51 1.56 12.77
CA ASP A 104 3.77 2.25 12.54
C ASP A 104 3.70 3.23 11.37
N TYR A 105 2.74 3.06 10.45
CA TYR A 105 2.56 3.98 9.34
C TYR A 105 1.70 5.20 9.70
N THR A 106 1.17 5.25 10.92
CA THR A 106 0.30 6.38 11.32
C THR A 106 1.00 7.72 11.20
N PRO A 107 2.27 7.88 11.62
CA PRO A 107 2.94 9.18 11.44
C PRO A 107 3.06 9.59 9.96
N LEU A 108 3.28 8.62 9.07
CA LEU A 108 3.32 8.92 7.64
C LEU A 108 1.98 9.46 7.16
N VAL A 109 0.88 8.82 7.58
CA VAL A 109 -0.46 9.27 7.20
C VAL A 109 -0.68 10.71 7.67
N GLY A 110 -0.31 10.99 8.93
CA GLY A 110 -0.47 12.33 9.46
C GLY A 110 0.30 13.37 8.67
N ARG A 111 1.53 13.05 8.29
CA ARG A 111 2.34 13.99 7.51
C ARG A 111 1.73 14.21 6.13
N LEU A 112 1.30 13.16 5.45
CA LEU A 112 0.70 13.29 4.12
C LEU A 112 -0.56 14.13 4.18
N LYS A 113 -1.40 13.91 5.20
CA LYS A 113 -2.61 14.70 5.35
C LYS A 113 -2.28 16.18 5.61
N SER A 114 -1.23 16.46 6.39
CA SER A 114 -0.83 17.83 6.65
C SER A 114 -0.34 18.53 5.39
N MET A 115 0.05 17.77 4.39
CA MET A 115 0.45 18.32 3.09
C MET A 115 -0.73 18.42 2.11
N GLY A 116 -1.93 18.18 2.59
CA GLY A 116 -3.12 18.26 1.75
C GLY A 116 -3.37 17.01 0.90
N LYS A 117 -2.68 15.91 1.20
CA LYS A 117 -2.85 14.69 0.42
C LYS A 117 -3.99 13.83 0.98
N PHE A 118 -4.70 13.16 0.09
CA PHE A 118 -5.71 12.18 0.47
C PHE A 118 -5.02 10.84 0.71
N VAL A 119 -5.38 10.17 1.81
CA VAL A 119 -4.75 8.87 2.14
C VAL A 119 -5.82 7.79 2.24
N LEU A 120 -5.67 6.77 1.40
CA LEU A 120 -6.48 5.57 1.40
C LEU A 120 -5.65 4.43 2.01
N GLY A 121 -6.17 3.80 3.04
CA GLY A 121 -5.55 2.60 3.60
C GLY A 121 -6.28 1.36 3.14
N ILE A 122 -5.54 0.29 2.87
CA ILE A 122 -6.13 -1.00 2.50
C ILE A 122 -5.40 -2.10 3.25
N SER A 123 -6.15 -2.99 3.90
CA SER A 123 -5.55 -4.10 4.63
C SER A 123 -6.59 -5.19 4.89
N ARG A 124 -6.10 -6.35 5.31
CA ARG A 124 -6.97 -7.38 5.88
C ARG A 124 -7.41 -6.93 7.27
N SER A 125 -8.66 -7.26 7.64
CA SER A 125 -9.18 -6.78 8.92
C SER A 125 -8.36 -7.30 10.10
N ALA A 126 -7.85 -8.53 10.02
CA ALA A 126 -7.07 -9.11 11.10
C ALA A 126 -5.75 -8.39 11.33
N ALA A 127 -5.22 -7.71 10.31
CA ALA A 127 -3.94 -7.01 10.40
C ALA A 127 -4.09 -5.53 10.67
N ALA A 128 -5.31 -5.00 10.67
CA ALA A 128 -5.52 -3.57 10.71
C ALA A 128 -5.60 -3.05 12.14
N SER A 129 -4.80 -2.04 12.43
CA SER A 129 -4.84 -1.33 13.70
C SER A 129 -5.92 -0.26 13.64
N ASN A 130 -6.71 -0.14 14.71
CA ASN A 130 -7.72 0.91 14.79
C ASN A 130 -7.11 2.31 14.70
N ILE A 131 -5.89 2.47 15.22
CA ILE A 131 -5.19 3.74 15.15
C ILE A 131 -4.93 4.11 13.69
N PHE A 132 -4.44 3.16 12.92
CA PHE A 132 -4.14 3.40 11.51
C PHE A 132 -5.42 3.65 10.71
N ILE A 133 -6.44 2.82 10.93
CA ILE A 133 -7.72 2.96 10.24
C ILE A 133 -8.29 4.37 10.44
N ASN A 134 -8.29 4.83 11.69
CA ASN A 134 -8.88 6.13 12.01
C ASN A 134 -8.06 7.30 11.50
N ALA A 135 -6.76 7.10 11.28
CA ALA A 135 -5.91 8.16 10.76
C ALA A 135 -6.14 8.41 9.27
N CYS A 136 -6.49 7.38 8.51
CA CYS A 136 -6.66 7.49 7.06
C CYS A 136 -7.93 8.28 6.73
N ASN A 137 -7.93 8.93 5.57
CA ASN A 137 -9.14 9.58 5.06
C ASN A 137 -10.19 8.54 4.69
N GLU A 138 -9.75 7.39 4.17
CA GLU A 138 -10.64 6.30 3.82
C GLU A 138 -9.90 5.00 4.08
N PHE A 139 -10.63 3.93 4.42
CA PHE A 139 -10.04 2.62 4.65
C PHE A 139 -10.90 1.53 4.04
N GLN A 140 -10.26 0.56 3.39
CA GLN A 140 -10.93 -0.58 2.77
C GLN A 140 -10.32 -1.88 3.23
N PHE A 141 -11.17 -2.89 3.43
CA PHE A 141 -10.71 -4.22 3.83
C PHE A 141 -10.67 -5.17 2.64
N LEU A 142 -9.78 -6.15 2.71
CA LEU A 142 -9.55 -7.12 1.64
C LEU A 142 -10.28 -8.45 1.83
N GLU A 143 -11.03 -8.61 2.89
CA GLU A 143 -11.66 -9.90 3.23
C GLU A 143 -12.64 -10.41 2.21
N ASN A 144 -13.15 -9.55 1.37
CA ASN A 144 -14.16 -9.96 0.40
C ASN A 144 -13.58 -10.53 -0.88
N VAL A 145 -12.26 -10.60 -0.97
CA VAL A 145 -11.61 -11.23 -2.11
C VAL A 145 -11.99 -12.71 -2.12
N GLY A 146 -12.40 -13.21 -3.26
CA GLY A 146 -12.83 -14.59 -3.37
C GLY A 146 -14.33 -14.77 -3.24
N GLY A 147 -15.08 -13.70 -3.15
CA GLY A 147 -16.52 -13.76 -3.21
C GLY A 147 -17.25 -13.89 -1.90
N ARG A 148 -16.53 -13.93 -0.78
CA ARG A 148 -17.20 -13.97 0.51
C ARG A 148 -17.37 -12.55 1.03
N THR A 149 -18.60 -12.20 1.34
CA THR A 149 -18.92 -10.89 1.90
C THR A 149 -18.90 -10.96 3.40
N ARG A 150 -18.17 -10.06 4.01
CA ARG A 150 -18.17 -9.92 5.45
C ARG A 150 -19.31 -9.05 5.89
N LYS A 151 -19.96 -9.48 6.95
CA LYS A 151 -20.99 -8.64 7.58
C LYS A 151 -20.33 -7.72 8.58
N PRO A 152 -20.69 -6.45 8.58
CA PRO A 152 -20.19 -5.54 9.61
C PRO A 152 -20.63 -5.92 10.99
#